data_9d4bdce8b34d7f3b4435e63a547d9ab0
#
_entry.id   9d4bdce8b34d7f3b4435e63a547d9ab0
#
_cell.length_a   1.000
_cell.length_b   1.000
_cell.length_c   1.000
_cell.angle_alpha   90.00
_cell.angle_beta   90.00
_cell.angle_gamma   90.00
#
_symmetry.space_group_name_H-M   'P 1'
#
loop_
_entity.id
_entity.type
_entity.pdbx_description
1 polymer ?
#
loop_
_entity_poly.entity_id
_entity_poly.type
_entity_poly.pdbx_seq_one_letter_code
_entity_poly.pdbx_strand_id
1 'polypeptide(L)'
;LALDAARDAHLDPALLRRRGSELSGGQAQRVILAALLAARPAVVLLDEPTSALDAETTGLVSRHVTRLPWLPTVVIASHDPHVLARTGGRVITLRDGVRGSVSPPDAAPSPDARGPATAEARTAPALPTASAPAVDVSGLRIRFGAHRVVEEASFAIPPGGMLALRGRSGSGKTSVGRAIAGLLVPEAGTLDVAGARIPWAGDDRTRSEKPLVIPVLQDSRAALHPGETVRTALVRAGRAAGRQGSTSADPAELLARFGLDPRLLERRPHQLSGGQRQRVAIARAMASAPTLLVCDEVTASLDATAERMVLDALDEARTRTGVAILLITHSPAAADRAHRVLTLDAGRLA
;
A
#
# COMPACT_ATOMS: atom_id res chain seq x y z
N LEU A 1 -5.25 35.76 3.41
CA LEU A 1 -4.20 34.90 3.95
C LEU A 1 -4.54 33.41 3.80
N ALA A 2 -5.63 32.86 4.39
CA ALA A 2 -5.97 31.43 4.27
C ALA A 2 -6.37 31.03 2.84
N LEU A 3 -7.13 31.86 2.14
CA LEU A 3 -7.50 31.63 0.76
C LEU A 3 -6.32 31.71 -0.21
N ASP A 4 -5.38 32.60 0.03
CA ASP A 4 -4.17 32.75 -0.78
C ASP A 4 -3.26 31.53 -0.57
N ALA A 5 -3.04 31.14 0.68
CA ALA A 5 -2.30 29.94 1.03
C ALA A 5 -2.93 28.66 0.44
N ALA A 6 -4.26 28.58 0.37
CA ALA A 6 -4.95 27.46 -0.28
C ALA A 6 -4.69 27.44 -1.79
N ARG A 7 -4.73 28.60 -2.46
CA ARG A 7 -4.40 28.72 -3.89
C ARG A 7 -2.96 28.34 -4.16
N ASP A 8 -2.01 28.83 -3.35
CA ASP A 8 -0.59 28.50 -3.45
C ASP A 8 -0.30 27.03 -3.23
N ALA A 9 -1.11 26.35 -2.38
CA ALA A 9 -1.06 24.92 -2.19
C ALA A 9 -1.84 24.10 -3.25
N HIS A 10 -2.35 24.74 -4.30
CA HIS A 10 -3.24 24.14 -5.31
C HIS A 10 -4.41 23.35 -4.68
N LEU A 11 -4.98 23.90 -3.61
CA LEU A 11 -6.14 23.37 -2.91
C LEU A 11 -7.39 24.15 -3.32
N ASP A 12 -8.46 23.44 -3.68
CA ASP A 12 -9.76 24.07 -3.89
C ASP A 12 -10.22 24.73 -2.58
N PRO A 13 -10.47 26.05 -2.55
CA PRO A 13 -10.92 26.76 -1.36
C PRO A 13 -12.18 26.18 -0.72
N ALA A 14 -13.05 25.51 -1.47
CA ALA A 14 -14.24 24.85 -0.96
C ALA A 14 -13.92 23.74 0.06
N LEU A 15 -12.74 23.13 -0.07
CA LEU A 15 -12.27 22.06 0.83
C LEU A 15 -11.89 22.57 2.22
N LEU A 16 -11.60 23.88 2.39
CA LEU A 16 -11.29 24.47 3.70
C LEU A 16 -12.45 24.38 4.71
N ARG A 17 -13.68 24.13 4.22
CA ARG A 17 -14.86 23.96 5.06
C ARG A 17 -15.15 22.52 5.43
N ARG A 18 -14.42 21.54 4.85
CA ARG A 18 -14.61 20.12 5.14
C ARG A 18 -13.85 19.70 6.38
N ARG A 19 -14.33 18.65 7.05
CA ARG A 19 -13.62 18.00 8.15
C ARG A 19 -12.45 17.20 7.60
N GLY A 20 -11.38 17.04 8.36
CA GLY A 20 -10.20 16.28 7.95
C GLY A 20 -10.50 14.83 7.53
N SER A 21 -11.52 14.21 8.14
CA SER A 21 -12.00 12.86 7.78
C SER A 21 -12.70 12.76 6.42
N GLU A 22 -13.07 13.89 5.84
CA GLU A 22 -13.77 13.98 4.53
C GLU A 22 -12.80 14.25 3.38
N LEU A 23 -11.51 14.40 3.69
CA LEU A 23 -10.46 14.70 2.73
C LEU A 23 -9.73 13.43 2.30
N SER A 24 -9.37 13.34 1.01
CA SER A 24 -8.40 12.34 0.56
C SER A 24 -7.01 12.62 1.14
N GLY A 25 -6.12 11.62 1.19
CA GLY A 25 -4.77 11.79 1.70
C GLY A 25 -4.01 12.95 1.04
N GLY A 26 -4.08 13.07 -0.28
CA GLY A 26 -3.47 14.19 -1.02
C GLY A 26 -4.14 15.55 -0.74
N GLN A 27 -5.45 15.58 -0.51
CA GLN A 27 -6.15 16.81 -0.11
C GLN A 27 -5.74 17.21 1.32
N ALA A 28 -5.66 16.28 2.25
CA ALA A 28 -5.21 16.53 3.62
C ALA A 28 -3.78 17.09 3.65
N GLN A 29 -2.86 16.56 2.85
CA GLN A 29 -1.50 17.08 2.76
C GLN A 29 -1.44 18.47 2.16
N ARG A 30 -2.25 18.80 1.14
CA ARG A 30 -2.34 20.17 0.60
C ARG A 30 -2.94 21.14 1.62
N VAL A 31 -3.87 20.70 2.47
CA VAL A 31 -4.36 21.51 3.60
C VAL A 31 -3.23 21.80 4.60
N ILE A 32 -2.41 20.80 4.94
CA ILE A 32 -1.24 20.99 5.81
C ILE A 32 -0.24 21.97 5.18
N LEU A 33 0.03 21.83 3.87
CA LEU A 33 0.88 22.78 3.14
C LEU A 33 0.30 24.20 3.16
N ALA A 34 -1.00 24.37 2.92
CA ALA A 34 -1.67 25.67 3.02
C ALA A 34 -1.57 26.28 4.42
N ALA A 35 -1.73 25.46 5.46
CA ALA A 35 -1.57 25.91 6.85
C ALA A 35 -0.12 26.36 7.14
N LEU A 36 0.88 25.63 6.62
CA LEU A 36 2.29 26.00 6.70
C LEU A 36 2.56 27.35 6.01
N LEU A 37 2.06 27.52 4.79
CA LEU A 37 2.19 28.77 4.02
C LEU A 37 1.55 29.96 4.74
N ALA A 38 0.43 29.74 5.42
CA ALA A 38 -0.23 30.77 6.19
C ALA A 38 0.51 31.13 7.51
N ALA A 39 1.06 30.12 8.20
CA ALA A 39 1.72 30.29 9.50
C ALA A 39 3.14 30.90 9.42
N ARG A 40 3.86 30.69 8.31
CA ARG A 40 5.23 31.16 8.04
C ARG A 40 6.21 30.90 9.21
N PRO A 41 6.34 29.65 9.69
CA PRO A 41 7.22 29.35 10.82
C PRO A 41 8.70 29.52 10.46
N ALA A 42 9.57 29.86 11.42
CA ALA A 42 11.01 29.96 11.22
C ALA A 42 11.68 28.58 10.99
N VAL A 43 11.10 27.52 11.52
CA VAL A 43 11.57 26.13 11.36
C VAL A 43 10.40 25.26 10.88
N VAL A 44 10.65 24.46 9.85
CA VAL A 44 9.70 23.52 9.27
C VAL A 44 10.24 22.10 9.43
N LEU A 45 9.49 21.24 10.10
CA LEU A 45 9.81 19.82 10.24
C LEU A 45 8.83 19.00 9.42
N LEU A 46 9.33 18.20 8.50
CA LEU A 46 8.53 17.35 7.61
C LEU A 46 8.97 15.90 7.79
N ASP A 47 8.05 15.06 8.21
CA ASP A 47 8.26 13.62 8.34
C ASP A 47 7.50 12.91 7.22
N GLU A 48 8.25 12.25 6.32
CA GLU A 48 7.75 11.52 5.14
C GLU A 48 6.69 12.32 4.34
N PRO A 49 6.96 13.57 3.94
CA PRO A 49 5.94 14.47 3.39
C PRO A 49 5.35 14.01 2.06
N THR A 50 5.91 12.98 1.44
CA THR A 50 5.54 12.47 0.12
C THR A 50 5.13 10.99 0.13
N SER A 51 5.14 10.32 1.27
CA SER A 51 4.95 8.86 1.39
C SER A 51 3.60 8.34 0.90
N ALA A 52 2.57 9.20 0.82
CA ALA A 52 1.22 8.83 0.36
C ALA A 52 0.80 9.56 -0.94
N LEU A 53 1.78 10.13 -1.65
CA LEU A 53 1.54 10.94 -2.85
C LEU A 53 1.96 10.21 -4.12
N ASP A 54 1.23 10.49 -5.21
CA ASP A 54 1.69 10.17 -6.55
C ASP A 54 2.90 11.05 -6.96
N ALA A 55 3.61 10.64 -8.02
CA ALA A 55 4.83 11.31 -8.46
C ALA A 55 4.61 12.80 -8.85
N GLU A 56 3.41 13.16 -9.34
CA GLU A 56 3.07 14.54 -9.72
C GLU A 56 2.92 15.40 -8.46
N THR A 57 2.16 14.94 -7.48
CA THR A 57 1.94 15.63 -6.20
C THR A 57 3.22 15.67 -5.36
N THR A 58 4.04 14.60 -5.38
CA THR A 58 5.38 14.57 -4.78
C THR A 58 6.27 15.68 -5.35
N GLY A 59 6.28 15.83 -6.67
CA GLY A 59 7.04 16.89 -7.33
C GLY A 59 6.56 18.29 -6.98
N LEU A 60 5.28 18.46 -6.73
CA LEU A 60 4.66 19.73 -6.35
C LEU A 60 5.04 20.11 -4.91
N VAL A 61 4.86 19.19 -3.96
CA VAL A 61 5.23 19.40 -2.55
C VAL A 61 6.71 19.69 -2.41
N SER A 62 7.59 18.91 -3.05
CA SER A 62 9.03 19.11 -3.00
C SER A 62 9.43 20.49 -3.52
N ARG A 63 8.86 20.96 -4.64
CA ARG A 63 9.13 22.30 -5.18
C ARG A 63 8.66 23.43 -4.27
N HIS A 64 7.51 23.30 -3.63
CA HIS A 64 7.00 24.35 -2.73
C HIS A 64 7.82 24.44 -1.44
N VAL A 65 8.17 23.29 -0.86
CA VAL A 65 8.95 23.26 0.39
C VAL A 65 10.36 23.85 0.22
N THR A 66 10.97 23.66 -0.96
CA THR A 66 12.32 24.19 -1.24
C THR A 66 12.32 25.66 -1.64
N ARG A 67 11.18 26.27 -1.94
CA ARG A 67 11.03 27.65 -2.42
C ARG A 67 10.12 28.50 -1.54
N LEU A 68 10.08 28.20 -0.23
CA LEU A 68 9.28 28.99 0.69
C LEU A 68 9.80 30.45 0.75
N PRO A 69 8.94 31.46 0.48
CA PRO A 69 9.40 32.84 0.27
C PRO A 69 9.98 33.53 1.51
N TRP A 70 9.75 32.97 2.72
CA TRP A 70 10.33 33.50 3.98
C TRP A 70 11.56 32.76 4.45
N LEU A 71 12.13 31.88 3.62
CA LEU A 71 13.42 31.16 3.82
C LEU A 71 13.56 30.51 5.22
N PRO A 72 12.64 29.62 5.62
CA PRO A 72 12.75 28.94 6.92
C PRO A 72 13.91 27.93 6.92
N THR A 73 14.33 27.51 8.10
CA THR A 73 15.11 26.28 8.23
C THR A 73 14.20 25.08 8.02
N VAL A 74 14.48 24.28 7.00
CA VAL A 74 13.67 23.07 6.69
C VAL A 74 14.45 21.82 7.05
N VAL A 75 13.83 20.93 7.83
CA VAL A 75 14.33 19.58 8.14
C VAL A 75 13.34 18.58 7.58
N ILE A 76 13.81 17.72 6.69
CA ILE A 76 13.00 16.70 6.04
C ILE A 76 13.53 15.32 6.42
N ALA A 77 12.69 14.48 7.02
CA ALA A 77 12.95 13.06 7.13
C ALA A 77 12.27 12.36 5.96
N SER A 78 13.04 11.66 5.12
CA SER A 78 12.52 10.90 3.99
C SER A 78 13.48 9.77 3.62
N HIS A 79 12.92 8.68 3.15
CA HIS A 79 13.66 7.58 2.53
C HIS A 79 13.66 7.65 1.00
N ASP A 80 12.99 8.64 0.39
CA ASP A 80 12.93 8.84 -1.06
C ASP A 80 14.15 9.63 -1.56
N PRO A 81 15.07 9.01 -2.35
CA PRO A 81 16.22 9.69 -2.91
C PRO A 81 15.87 10.87 -3.81
N HIS A 82 14.70 10.81 -4.49
CA HIS A 82 14.27 11.89 -5.39
C HIS A 82 13.84 13.14 -4.61
N VAL A 83 13.25 12.97 -3.43
CA VAL A 83 12.92 14.08 -2.54
C VAL A 83 14.20 14.70 -2.01
N LEU A 84 15.14 13.89 -1.54
CA LEU A 84 16.43 14.34 -1.00
C LEU A 84 17.26 15.08 -2.07
N ALA A 85 17.32 14.56 -3.30
CA ALA A 85 18.04 15.18 -4.40
C ALA A 85 17.48 16.56 -4.80
N ARG A 86 16.14 16.72 -4.72
CA ARG A 86 15.47 17.98 -5.11
C ARG A 86 15.55 19.06 -4.04
N THR A 87 15.81 18.72 -2.80
CA THR A 87 15.85 19.69 -1.69
C THR A 87 17.13 20.51 -1.69
N GLY A 88 18.22 20.04 -2.31
CA GLY A 88 19.52 20.73 -2.35
C GLY A 88 20.13 20.97 -0.97
N GLY A 89 19.61 20.29 0.05
CA GLY A 89 20.04 20.41 1.43
C GLY A 89 21.12 19.39 1.81
N ARG A 90 21.75 19.60 2.97
CA ARG A 90 22.70 18.65 3.54
C ARG A 90 21.97 17.37 3.96
N VAL A 91 22.40 16.21 3.47
CA VAL A 91 21.81 14.91 3.81
C VAL A 91 22.56 14.29 5.00
N ILE A 92 21.81 13.92 6.04
CA ILE A 92 22.31 13.20 7.22
C ILE A 92 21.66 11.80 7.20
N THR A 93 22.48 10.77 7.07
CA THR A 93 22.01 9.39 7.13
C THR A 93 21.95 8.90 8.58
N LEU A 94 20.83 8.26 8.95
CA LEU A 94 20.67 7.58 10.23
C LEU A 94 20.57 6.07 9.98
N ARG A 95 21.34 5.27 10.73
CA ARG A 95 21.25 3.80 10.75
C ARG A 95 21.22 3.34 12.19
N ASP A 96 20.21 2.53 12.54
CA ASP A 96 20.03 1.98 13.90
C ASP A 96 20.10 3.04 15.02
N GLY A 97 19.57 4.23 14.74
CA GLY A 97 19.58 5.35 15.68
C GLY A 97 20.91 6.10 15.78
N VAL A 98 21.92 5.68 15.02
CA VAL A 98 23.26 6.30 15.00
C VAL A 98 23.41 7.17 13.75
N ARG A 99 24.00 8.35 13.93
CA ARG A 99 24.37 9.25 12.83
C ARG A 99 25.45 8.59 11.97
N GLY A 100 25.13 8.38 10.69
CA GLY A 100 26.07 7.93 9.67
C GLY A 100 26.76 9.06 8.93
N SER A 101 26.92 8.90 7.61
CA SER A 101 27.55 9.90 6.74
C SER A 101 26.76 11.20 6.66
N VAL A 102 27.50 12.30 6.50
CA VAL A 102 26.92 13.62 6.15
C VAL A 102 27.43 13.95 4.75
N SER A 103 26.51 14.01 3.79
CA SER A 103 26.84 14.34 2.40
C SER A 103 26.54 15.83 2.11
N PRO A 104 27.37 16.53 1.33
CA PRO A 104 27.07 17.87 0.84
C PRO A 104 25.85 17.85 -0.08
N PRO A 105 25.21 19.01 -0.34
CA PRO A 105 23.99 19.10 -1.15
C PRO A 105 24.11 18.51 -2.56
N ASP A 106 25.28 18.59 -3.17
CA ASP A 106 25.54 18.08 -4.53
C ASP A 106 25.90 16.58 -4.60
N ALA A 107 26.05 15.93 -3.45
CA ALA A 107 26.36 14.50 -3.33
C ALA A 107 25.11 13.66 -3.02
N ALA A 108 23.92 14.10 -3.40
CA ALA A 108 22.78 13.21 -3.45
C ALA A 108 23.15 12.02 -4.36
N PRO A 109 22.90 10.76 -3.94
CA PRO A 109 23.24 9.62 -4.79
C PRO A 109 22.56 9.82 -6.14
N SER A 110 23.38 9.93 -7.19
CA SER A 110 22.89 9.95 -8.56
C SER A 110 21.93 8.77 -8.71
N PRO A 111 20.78 8.95 -9.36
CA PRO A 111 19.87 7.85 -9.65
C PRO A 111 20.54 6.71 -10.45
N ASP A 112 21.70 6.99 -11.03
CA ASP A 112 22.53 6.07 -11.82
C ASP A 112 23.60 5.31 -11.01
N ALA A 113 23.72 5.51 -9.68
CA ALA A 113 24.58 4.68 -8.83
C ALA A 113 23.98 3.29 -8.54
N ARG A 114 22.95 2.89 -9.23
CA ARG A 114 22.72 1.49 -9.56
C ARG A 114 23.72 1.17 -10.67
N GLY A 115 24.86 0.57 -10.31
CA GLY A 115 25.61 -0.22 -11.27
C GLY A 115 24.62 -1.09 -12.03
N PRO A 116 24.92 -1.49 -13.29
CA PRO A 116 24.01 -2.33 -14.03
C PRO A 116 23.82 -3.61 -13.20
N ALA A 117 22.80 -3.60 -12.32
CA ALA A 117 22.13 -4.82 -12.00
C ALA A 117 21.69 -5.27 -13.38
N THR A 118 22.43 -6.21 -13.94
CA THR A 118 21.97 -7.02 -15.04
C THR A 118 20.54 -7.35 -14.68
N ALA A 119 19.62 -6.60 -15.27
CA ALA A 119 18.25 -6.99 -15.39
C ALA A 119 18.29 -8.23 -16.28
N GLU A 120 18.66 -9.36 -15.67
CA GLU A 120 18.14 -10.61 -16.15
C GLU A 120 16.64 -10.39 -16.06
N ALA A 121 16.05 -10.12 -17.19
CA ALA A 121 14.62 -10.16 -17.37
C ALA A 121 14.21 -11.57 -16.88
N ARG A 122 13.88 -11.65 -15.58
CA ARG A 122 13.22 -12.84 -15.04
C ARG A 122 11.88 -12.84 -15.75
N THR A 123 11.83 -13.59 -16.84
CA THR A 123 10.59 -13.93 -17.51
C THR A 123 9.70 -14.46 -16.40
N ALA A 124 8.64 -13.72 -16.06
CA ALA A 124 7.67 -14.17 -15.09
C ALA A 124 7.28 -15.59 -15.48
N PRO A 125 7.33 -16.57 -14.58
CA PRO A 125 7.06 -17.96 -14.93
C PRO A 125 5.70 -18.00 -15.61
N ALA A 126 5.66 -18.57 -16.83
CA ALA A 126 4.45 -18.70 -17.60
C ALA A 126 3.41 -19.42 -16.73
N LEU A 127 2.31 -18.75 -16.45
CA LEU A 127 1.19 -19.35 -15.73
C LEU A 127 0.59 -20.44 -16.63
N PRO A 128 0.16 -21.56 -16.07
CA PRO A 128 -0.55 -22.59 -16.83
C PRO A 128 -1.82 -21.99 -17.43
N THR A 129 -1.88 -21.92 -18.75
CA THR A 129 -2.93 -21.28 -19.55
C THR A 129 -4.26 -22.04 -19.56
N ALA A 130 -4.40 -23.12 -18.81
CA ALA A 130 -5.53 -24.07 -18.91
C ALA A 130 -6.35 -24.24 -17.62
N SER A 131 -6.09 -23.53 -16.53
CA SER A 131 -6.92 -23.66 -15.31
C SER A 131 -7.94 -22.54 -15.20
N ALA A 132 -9.13 -22.84 -14.65
CA ALA A 132 -10.13 -21.83 -14.31
C ALA A 132 -9.50 -20.75 -13.43
N PRO A 133 -9.87 -19.47 -13.58
CA PRO A 133 -9.31 -18.39 -12.78
C PRO A 133 -9.62 -18.60 -11.29
N ALA A 134 -8.65 -18.29 -10.43
CA ALA A 134 -8.89 -18.28 -8.98
C ALA A 134 -9.81 -17.12 -8.60
N VAL A 135 -9.76 -16.04 -9.36
CA VAL A 135 -10.62 -14.86 -9.17
C VAL A 135 -11.06 -14.36 -10.53
N ASP A 136 -12.36 -14.13 -10.68
CA ASP A 136 -12.96 -13.49 -11.85
C ASP A 136 -13.85 -12.32 -11.37
N VAL A 137 -13.55 -11.13 -11.86
CA VAL A 137 -14.32 -9.91 -11.65
C VAL A 137 -14.89 -9.49 -12.98
N SER A 138 -16.21 -9.42 -13.09
CA SER A 138 -16.88 -9.07 -14.34
C SER A 138 -17.84 -7.89 -14.15
N GLY A 139 -17.67 -6.87 -15.00
CA GLY A 139 -18.56 -5.71 -15.09
C GLY A 139 -18.68 -4.87 -13.80
N LEU A 140 -17.62 -4.82 -12.99
CA LEU A 140 -17.60 -4.07 -11.72
C LEU A 140 -17.80 -2.59 -11.95
N ARG A 141 -18.84 -2.01 -11.32
CA ARG A 141 -19.14 -0.56 -11.32
C ARG A 141 -19.25 -0.05 -9.90
N ILE A 142 -18.59 1.07 -9.62
CA ILE A 142 -18.59 1.66 -8.27
C ILE A 142 -19.00 3.14 -8.38
N ARG A 143 -19.97 3.53 -7.54
CA ARG A 143 -20.50 4.89 -7.46
C ARG A 143 -20.57 5.35 -6.01
N PHE A 144 -20.28 6.64 -5.79
CA PHE A 144 -20.53 7.34 -4.53
C PHE A 144 -21.41 8.55 -4.78
N GLY A 145 -22.66 8.48 -4.33
CA GLY A 145 -23.66 9.51 -4.66
C GLY A 145 -23.85 9.64 -6.17
N ALA A 146 -23.66 10.84 -6.71
CA ALA A 146 -23.76 11.08 -8.16
C ALA A 146 -22.46 10.79 -8.92
N HIS A 147 -21.32 10.57 -8.22
CA HIS A 147 -20.02 10.40 -8.84
C HIS A 147 -19.69 8.91 -9.07
N ARG A 148 -19.49 8.51 -10.32
CA ARG A 148 -19.03 7.18 -10.69
C ARG A 148 -17.50 7.15 -10.66
N VAL A 149 -16.95 6.30 -9.81
CA VAL A 149 -15.50 6.16 -9.59
C VAL A 149 -14.91 5.04 -10.44
N VAL A 150 -15.67 3.96 -10.65
CA VAL A 150 -15.32 2.88 -11.57
C VAL A 150 -16.50 2.68 -12.52
N GLU A 151 -16.27 2.89 -13.81
CA GLU A 151 -17.32 2.79 -14.83
C GLU A 151 -17.57 1.34 -15.24
N GLU A 152 -16.47 0.61 -15.48
CA GLU A 152 -16.51 -0.81 -15.78
C GLU A 152 -15.11 -1.40 -15.60
N ALA A 153 -15.02 -2.45 -14.77
CA ALA A 153 -13.77 -3.17 -14.57
C ALA A 153 -14.02 -4.67 -14.65
N SER A 154 -13.27 -5.34 -15.54
CA SER A 154 -13.32 -6.80 -15.71
C SER A 154 -11.89 -7.33 -15.78
N PHE A 155 -11.57 -8.31 -14.93
CA PHE A 155 -10.26 -8.96 -14.93
C PHE A 155 -10.30 -10.30 -14.20
N ALA A 156 -9.35 -11.16 -14.54
CA ALA A 156 -9.18 -12.45 -13.89
C ALA A 156 -7.77 -12.60 -13.34
N ILE A 157 -7.63 -13.34 -12.24
CA ILE A 157 -6.35 -13.71 -11.62
C ILE A 157 -6.32 -15.24 -11.56
N PRO A 158 -5.34 -15.90 -12.18
CA PRO A 158 -5.21 -17.36 -12.11
C PRO A 158 -4.71 -17.80 -10.72
N PRO A 159 -4.84 -19.09 -10.37
CA PRO A 159 -4.24 -19.65 -9.16
C PRO A 159 -2.74 -19.35 -9.08
N GLY A 160 -2.25 -18.89 -7.94
CA GLY A 160 -0.87 -18.45 -7.76
C GLY A 160 -0.50 -17.21 -8.58
N GLY A 161 -1.47 -16.57 -9.23
CA GLY A 161 -1.25 -15.34 -9.99
C GLY A 161 -1.14 -14.11 -9.09
N MET A 162 -0.36 -13.13 -9.55
CA MET A 162 -0.30 -11.79 -8.95
C MET A 162 -0.67 -10.77 -10.03
N LEU A 163 -1.70 -9.96 -9.76
CA LEU A 163 -2.14 -8.88 -10.62
C LEU A 163 -1.87 -7.55 -9.92
N ALA A 164 -1.13 -6.66 -10.55
CA ALA A 164 -0.93 -5.31 -10.06
C ALA A 164 -1.97 -4.36 -10.66
N LEU A 165 -2.64 -3.59 -9.78
CA LEU A 165 -3.54 -2.52 -10.17
C LEU A 165 -2.88 -1.18 -9.89
N ARG A 166 -2.56 -0.45 -10.95
CA ARG A 166 -1.94 0.88 -10.91
C ARG A 166 -2.95 1.96 -11.30
N GLY A 167 -2.57 3.20 -11.19
CA GLY A 167 -3.36 4.37 -11.59
C GLY A 167 -3.09 5.56 -10.69
N ARG A 168 -3.56 6.75 -11.10
CA ARG A 168 -3.40 8.00 -10.32
C ARG A 168 -4.08 7.91 -8.95
N SER A 169 -3.65 8.74 -8.01
CA SER A 169 -4.36 8.90 -6.73
C SER A 169 -5.81 9.32 -7.00
N GLY A 170 -6.75 8.67 -6.29
CA GLY A 170 -8.18 8.94 -6.49
C GLY A 170 -8.83 8.26 -7.69
N SER A 171 -8.11 7.47 -8.50
CA SER A 171 -8.69 6.76 -9.66
C SER A 171 -9.65 5.63 -9.31
N GLY A 172 -9.78 5.25 -8.03
CA GLY A 172 -10.71 4.20 -7.58
C GLY A 172 -10.07 2.85 -7.25
N LYS A 173 -8.75 2.70 -7.30
CA LYS A 173 -8.04 1.43 -7.00
C LYS A 173 -8.41 0.85 -5.62
N THR A 174 -8.32 1.66 -4.58
CA THR A 174 -8.71 1.27 -3.22
C THR A 174 -10.19 0.89 -3.16
N SER A 175 -11.06 1.54 -3.94
CA SER A 175 -12.48 1.18 -4.01
C SER A 175 -12.69 -0.18 -4.65
N VAL A 176 -11.94 -0.51 -5.71
CA VAL A 176 -11.91 -1.87 -6.31
C VAL A 176 -11.48 -2.90 -5.27
N GLY A 177 -10.35 -2.67 -4.58
CA GLY A 177 -9.87 -3.57 -3.53
C GLY A 177 -10.88 -3.77 -2.41
N ARG A 178 -11.51 -2.68 -1.93
CA ARG A 178 -12.56 -2.73 -0.89
C ARG A 178 -13.81 -3.48 -1.33
N ALA A 179 -14.24 -3.32 -2.58
CA ALA A 179 -15.38 -4.05 -3.12
C ALA A 179 -15.08 -5.56 -3.14
N ILE A 180 -13.92 -5.97 -3.69
CA ILE A 180 -13.50 -7.37 -3.72
C ILE A 180 -13.35 -7.95 -2.31
N ALA A 181 -12.84 -7.17 -1.37
CA ALA A 181 -12.73 -7.56 0.04
C ALA A 181 -14.08 -7.62 0.80
N GLY A 182 -15.17 -7.17 0.20
CA GLY A 182 -16.48 -7.14 0.85
C GLY A 182 -16.72 -5.97 1.79
N LEU A 183 -15.86 -4.96 1.72
CA LEU A 183 -15.92 -3.74 2.53
C LEU A 183 -16.69 -2.61 1.84
N LEU A 184 -17.09 -2.81 0.58
CA LEU A 184 -17.85 -1.87 -0.23
C LEU A 184 -18.80 -2.65 -1.12
N VAL A 185 -20.07 -2.25 -1.16
CA VAL A 185 -21.06 -2.78 -2.11
C VAL A 185 -20.97 -1.97 -3.40
N PRO A 186 -20.63 -2.57 -4.55
CA PRO A 186 -20.61 -1.89 -5.82
C PRO A 186 -22.03 -1.68 -6.38
N GLU A 187 -22.16 -0.81 -7.39
CA GLU A 187 -23.41 -0.57 -8.12
C GLU A 187 -23.81 -1.79 -8.96
N ALA A 188 -22.83 -2.46 -9.58
CA ALA A 188 -23.02 -3.61 -10.43
C ALA A 188 -21.75 -4.45 -10.54
N GLY A 189 -21.87 -5.63 -11.12
CA GLY A 189 -20.80 -6.56 -11.40
C GLY A 189 -20.91 -7.85 -10.61
N THR A 190 -20.02 -8.78 -10.91
CA THR A 190 -19.97 -10.10 -10.27
C THR A 190 -18.57 -10.45 -9.85
N LEU A 191 -18.45 -11.23 -8.78
CA LEU A 191 -17.19 -11.72 -8.23
C LEU A 191 -17.29 -13.23 -8.05
N ASP A 192 -16.45 -13.97 -8.77
CA ASP A 192 -16.25 -15.39 -8.58
C ASP A 192 -14.85 -15.64 -8.00
N VAL A 193 -14.76 -16.46 -6.96
CA VAL A 193 -13.49 -16.85 -6.33
C VAL A 193 -13.48 -18.37 -6.18
N ALA A 194 -12.45 -19.02 -6.70
CA ALA A 194 -12.32 -20.47 -6.77
C ALA A 194 -13.56 -21.15 -7.38
N GLY A 195 -14.15 -20.54 -8.42
CA GLY A 195 -15.34 -21.05 -9.10
C GLY A 195 -16.66 -20.83 -8.37
N ALA A 196 -16.64 -20.21 -7.18
CA ALA A 196 -17.86 -19.91 -6.43
C ALA A 196 -18.22 -18.41 -6.55
N ARG A 197 -19.51 -18.14 -6.85
CA ARG A 197 -20.05 -16.77 -6.85
C ARG A 197 -20.09 -16.26 -5.41
N ILE A 198 -19.40 -15.14 -5.14
CA ILE A 198 -19.36 -14.52 -3.80
C ILE A 198 -20.19 -13.23 -3.80
N PRO A 199 -21.06 -13.00 -2.81
CA PRO A 199 -21.76 -11.75 -2.65
C PRO A 199 -20.77 -10.61 -2.33
N TRP A 200 -21.06 -9.38 -2.78
CA TRP A 200 -20.19 -8.23 -2.55
C TRP A 200 -20.08 -7.82 -1.08
N ALA A 201 -21.09 -8.07 -0.28
CA ALA A 201 -21.09 -7.82 1.16
C ALA A 201 -22.08 -8.75 1.89
N GLY A 202 -22.02 -8.77 3.24
CA GLY A 202 -22.95 -9.45 4.11
C GLY A 202 -22.37 -10.67 4.84
N ASP A 203 -23.14 -11.19 5.81
CA ASP A 203 -22.76 -12.32 6.67
C ASP A 203 -22.51 -13.62 5.88
N ASP A 204 -23.06 -13.70 4.68
CA ASP A 204 -22.84 -14.84 3.78
C ASP A 204 -21.38 -15.02 3.34
N ARG A 205 -20.52 -14.01 3.47
CA ARG A 205 -19.07 -14.12 3.20
C ARG A 205 -18.31 -14.85 4.30
N THR A 206 -18.85 -14.89 5.51
CA THR A 206 -18.17 -15.44 6.70
C THR A 206 -18.42 -16.94 6.91
N ARG A 207 -19.25 -17.57 6.08
CA ARG A 207 -19.53 -19.02 6.17
C ARG A 207 -18.28 -19.81 5.81
N SER A 208 -17.97 -20.82 6.61
CA SER A 208 -16.74 -21.62 6.57
C SER A 208 -16.48 -22.38 5.27
N GLU A 209 -17.47 -22.50 4.39
CA GLU A 209 -17.36 -23.22 3.11
C GLU A 209 -17.00 -22.33 1.91
N LYS A 210 -16.87 -21.02 2.11
CA LYS A 210 -16.59 -20.08 1.02
C LYS A 210 -15.10 -19.74 0.92
N PRO A 211 -14.60 -19.45 -0.29
CA PRO A 211 -13.22 -19.02 -0.49
C PRO A 211 -12.90 -17.79 0.34
N LEU A 212 -11.75 -17.80 1.02
CA LEU A 212 -11.36 -16.74 1.94
C LEU A 212 -10.67 -15.61 1.18
N VAL A 213 -11.28 -14.43 1.19
CA VAL A 213 -10.71 -13.18 0.67
C VAL A 213 -10.25 -12.33 1.84
N ILE A 214 -8.94 -12.09 1.94
CA ILE A 214 -8.36 -11.33 3.05
C ILE A 214 -7.78 -10.02 2.53
N PRO A 215 -8.28 -8.86 3.02
CA PRO A 215 -7.65 -7.58 2.74
C PRO A 215 -6.49 -7.30 3.69
N VAL A 216 -5.42 -6.74 3.15
CA VAL A 216 -4.39 -6.02 3.88
C VAL A 216 -4.43 -4.58 3.39
N LEU A 217 -5.02 -3.71 4.21
CA LEU A 217 -5.23 -2.31 3.87
C LEU A 217 -3.99 -1.47 4.21
N GLN A 218 -3.90 -0.30 3.61
CA GLN A 218 -2.84 0.68 3.80
C GLN A 218 -2.64 1.04 5.29
N ASP A 219 -3.74 1.22 6.05
CA ASP A 219 -3.64 1.45 7.51
C ASP A 219 -3.47 0.13 8.27
N SER A 220 -2.22 -0.22 8.53
CA SER A 220 -1.87 -1.40 9.33
C SER A 220 -2.31 -1.32 10.80
N ARG A 221 -2.71 -0.13 11.32
CA ARG A 221 -3.23 0.01 12.69
C ARG A 221 -4.58 -0.66 12.82
N ALA A 222 -5.42 -0.58 11.81
CA ALA A 222 -6.72 -1.25 11.80
C ALA A 222 -6.62 -2.78 11.63
N ALA A 223 -5.46 -3.28 11.17
CA ALA A 223 -5.27 -4.69 10.91
C ALA A 223 -5.03 -5.53 12.18
N LEU A 224 -4.56 -4.93 13.28
CA LEU A 224 -4.17 -5.62 14.52
C LEU A 224 -4.95 -5.07 15.70
N HIS A 225 -5.51 -5.97 16.53
CA HIS A 225 -6.22 -5.54 17.73
C HIS A 225 -5.23 -5.00 18.77
N PRO A 226 -5.40 -3.78 19.31
CA PRO A 226 -4.41 -3.14 20.18
C PRO A 226 -4.07 -3.92 21.46
N GLY A 227 -5.04 -4.67 21.99
CA GLY A 227 -4.92 -5.45 23.23
C GLY A 227 -4.25 -6.81 23.07
N GLU A 228 -4.08 -7.30 21.82
CA GLU A 228 -3.53 -8.64 21.56
C GLU A 228 -2.04 -8.61 21.26
N THR A 229 -1.34 -9.70 21.60
CA THR A 229 0.03 -9.91 21.13
C THR A 229 0.05 -10.36 19.66
N VAL A 230 1.19 -10.19 19.00
CA VAL A 230 1.40 -10.70 17.63
C VAL A 230 1.11 -12.20 17.57
N ARG A 231 1.59 -12.98 18.55
CA ARG A 231 1.32 -14.44 18.66
C ARG A 231 -0.18 -14.73 18.62
N THR A 232 -0.94 -14.04 19.47
CA THR A 232 -2.41 -14.25 19.57
C THR A 232 -3.08 -13.93 18.24
N ALA A 233 -2.68 -12.85 17.58
CA ALA A 233 -3.25 -12.45 16.29
C ALA A 233 -2.97 -13.48 15.18
N LEU A 234 -1.74 -14.04 15.11
CA LEU A 234 -1.35 -15.06 14.12
C LEU A 234 -2.06 -16.39 14.39
N VAL A 235 -2.08 -16.87 15.64
CA VAL A 235 -2.76 -18.11 16.02
C VAL A 235 -4.26 -18.01 15.73
N ARG A 236 -4.88 -16.88 16.05
CA ARG A 236 -6.31 -16.67 15.75
C ARG A 236 -6.58 -16.71 14.24
N ALA A 237 -5.71 -16.10 13.44
CA ALA A 237 -5.81 -16.16 11.98
C ALA A 237 -5.63 -17.59 11.46
N GLY A 238 -4.65 -18.33 11.99
CA GLY A 238 -4.41 -19.73 11.64
C GLY A 238 -5.59 -20.67 11.95
N ARG A 239 -6.39 -20.37 12.98
CA ARG A 239 -7.62 -21.13 13.27
C ARG A 239 -8.66 -21.01 12.14
N ALA A 240 -8.67 -19.91 11.40
CA ALA A 240 -9.54 -19.78 10.22
C ALA A 240 -9.07 -20.72 9.10
N ALA A 241 -7.76 -20.86 8.88
CA ALA A 241 -7.18 -21.82 7.94
C ALA A 241 -7.52 -23.28 8.33
N GLY A 242 -7.42 -23.63 9.61
CA GLY A 242 -7.75 -24.96 10.13
C GLY A 242 -9.20 -25.35 9.87
N ARG A 243 -10.15 -24.42 9.94
CA ARG A 243 -11.56 -24.67 9.60
C ARG A 243 -11.78 -24.96 8.11
N GLN A 244 -10.84 -24.58 7.25
CA GLN A 244 -10.86 -24.85 5.80
C GLN A 244 -9.98 -26.05 5.41
N GLY A 245 -9.54 -26.85 6.39
CA GLY A 245 -8.70 -28.03 6.13
C GLY A 245 -7.22 -27.71 5.84
N SER A 246 -6.80 -26.47 6.01
CA SER A 246 -5.41 -26.07 5.80
C SER A 246 -4.59 -26.17 7.07
N THR A 247 -3.32 -26.57 6.96
CA THR A 247 -2.40 -26.63 8.11
C THR A 247 -2.00 -25.21 8.54
N SER A 248 -2.14 -24.90 9.83
CA SER A 248 -1.68 -23.64 10.39
C SER A 248 -0.16 -23.59 10.36
N ALA A 249 0.41 -22.53 9.79
CA ALA A 249 1.85 -22.29 9.84
C ALA A 249 2.31 -21.93 11.25
N ASP A 250 3.53 -22.30 11.63
CA ASP A 250 4.13 -21.86 12.89
C ASP A 250 4.28 -20.31 12.85
N PRO A 251 3.76 -19.62 13.88
CA PRO A 251 3.87 -18.17 13.96
C PRO A 251 5.30 -17.62 13.90
N ALA A 252 6.29 -18.35 14.44
CA ALA A 252 7.68 -17.94 14.41
C ALA A 252 8.27 -18.03 13.00
N GLU A 253 8.02 -19.14 12.31
CA GLU A 253 8.43 -19.30 10.90
C GLU A 253 7.76 -18.25 10.02
N LEU A 254 6.47 -18.00 10.27
CA LEU A 254 5.73 -17.02 9.48
C LEU A 254 6.32 -15.62 9.64
N LEU A 255 6.67 -15.18 10.85
CA LEU A 255 7.38 -13.91 11.07
C LEU A 255 8.73 -13.88 10.37
N ALA A 256 9.51 -14.95 10.46
CA ALA A 256 10.83 -15.03 9.85
C ALA A 256 10.78 -14.87 8.33
N ARG A 257 9.76 -15.41 7.64
CA ARG A 257 9.54 -15.24 6.19
C ARG A 257 9.34 -13.77 5.79
N PHE A 258 8.75 -12.96 6.68
CA PHE A 258 8.61 -11.51 6.48
C PHE A 258 9.75 -10.69 7.09
N GLY A 259 10.90 -11.32 7.38
CA GLY A 259 12.08 -10.66 7.92
C GLY A 259 11.86 -10.02 9.29
N LEU A 260 11.04 -10.66 10.12
CA LEU A 260 10.72 -10.23 11.46
C LEU A 260 11.33 -11.20 12.49
N ASP A 261 11.93 -10.64 13.55
CA ASP A 261 12.44 -11.42 14.66
C ASP A 261 11.28 -12.16 15.36
N PRO A 262 11.36 -13.47 15.59
CA PRO A 262 10.37 -14.23 16.36
C PRO A 262 10.10 -13.67 17.77
N ARG A 263 11.02 -12.94 18.37
CA ARG A 263 10.83 -12.26 19.67
C ARG A 263 9.69 -11.24 19.63
N LEU A 264 9.31 -10.74 18.45
CA LEU A 264 8.17 -9.84 18.27
C LEU A 264 6.83 -10.51 18.55
N LEU A 265 6.75 -11.85 18.62
CA LEU A 265 5.53 -12.59 18.94
C LEU A 265 4.88 -12.14 20.26
N GLU A 266 5.69 -11.76 21.24
CA GLU A 266 5.20 -11.32 22.55
C GLU A 266 4.89 -9.81 22.61
N ARG A 267 5.16 -9.08 21.53
CA ARG A 267 4.89 -7.65 21.44
C ARG A 267 3.44 -7.38 21.06
N ARG A 268 2.95 -6.21 21.49
CA ARG A 268 1.66 -5.64 21.08
C ARG A 268 1.85 -4.64 19.94
N PRO A 269 0.81 -4.33 19.15
CA PRO A 269 0.92 -3.45 17.98
C PRO A 269 1.56 -2.08 18.26
N HIS A 270 1.31 -1.48 19.42
CA HIS A 270 1.91 -0.20 19.80
C HIS A 270 3.42 -0.26 20.10
N GLN A 271 3.97 -1.46 20.29
CA GLN A 271 5.39 -1.71 20.54
C GLN A 271 6.17 -2.02 19.25
N LEU A 272 5.50 -2.00 18.10
CA LEU A 272 6.07 -2.27 16.79
C LEU A 272 6.31 -0.96 16.04
N SER A 273 7.40 -0.90 15.26
CA SER A 273 7.56 0.17 14.27
C SER A 273 6.48 0.08 13.19
N GLY A 274 6.28 1.15 12.41
CA GLY A 274 5.31 1.16 11.31
C GLY A 274 5.54 0.01 10.32
N GLY A 275 6.77 -0.18 9.85
CA GLY A 275 7.14 -1.25 8.94
C GLY A 275 7.04 -2.66 9.55
N GLN A 276 7.36 -2.82 10.85
CA GLN A 276 7.14 -4.09 11.54
C GLN A 276 5.65 -4.42 11.61
N ARG A 277 4.83 -3.46 11.97
CA ARG A 277 3.37 -3.62 12.06
C ARG A 277 2.76 -4.00 10.72
N GLN A 278 3.21 -3.36 9.64
CA GLN A 278 2.76 -3.67 8.28
C GLN A 278 3.11 -5.12 7.88
N ARG A 279 4.34 -5.55 8.13
CA ARG A 279 4.78 -6.92 7.84
C ARG A 279 4.05 -7.96 8.71
N VAL A 280 3.77 -7.66 9.97
CA VAL A 280 2.93 -8.50 10.85
C VAL A 280 1.49 -8.59 10.32
N ALA A 281 0.92 -7.49 9.80
CA ALA A 281 -0.42 -7.53 9.21
C ALA A 281 -0.50 -8.45 7.99
N ILE A 282 0.52 -8.43 7.12
CA ILE A 282 0.61 -9.34 5.97
C ILE A 282 0.79 -10.79 6.44
N ALA A 283 1.70 -11.03 7.40
CA ALA A 283 1.91 -12.36 7.98
C ALA A 283 0.62 -12.92 8.58
N ARG A 284 -0.16 -12.08 9.30
CA ARG A 284 -1.46 -12.47 9.83
C ARG A 284 -2.46 -12.85 8.73
N ALA A 285 -2.50 -12.08 7.65
CA ALA A 285 -3.37 -12.39 6.51
C ALA A 285 -3.01 -13.75 5.90
N MET A 286 -1.73 -14.01 5.73
CA MET A 286 -1.22 -15.29 5.19
C MET A 286 -1.45 -16.47 6.15
N ALA A 287 -1.43 -16.25 7.48
CA ALA A 287 -1.77 -17.28 8.46
C ALA A 287 -3.18 -17.86 8.26
N SER A 288 -4.10 -17.08 7.67
CA SER A 288 -5.47 -17.52 7.39
C SER A 288 -5.61 -18.42 6.16
N ALA A 289 -4.50 -18.72 5.45
CA ALA A 289 -4.50 -19.47 4.18
C ALA A 289 -5.54 -18.93 3.17
N PRO A 290 -5.46 -17.65 2.77
CA PRO A 290 -6.47 -17.05 1.91
C PRO A 290 -6.45 -17.66 0.50
N THR A 291 -7.61 -17.69 -0.16
CA THR A 291 -7.72 -17.96 -1.61
C THR A 291 -7.31 -16.74 -2.43
N LEU A 292 -7.68 -15.55 -1.94
CA LEU A 292 -7.30 -14.26 -2.51
C LEU A 292 -6.78 -13.33 -1.41
N LEU A 293 -5.60 -12.77 -1.63
CA LEU A 293 -5.05 -11.68 -0.83
C LEU A 293 -5.19 -10.35 -1.59
N VAL A 294 -5.87 -9.38 -1.00
CA VAL A 294 -5.98 -8.03 -1.54
C VAL A 294 -5.04 -7.12 -0.77
N CYS A 295 -3.97 -6.68 -1.41
CA CYS A 295 -2.93 -5.82 -0.84
C CYS A 295 -3.11 -4.38 -1.35
N ASP A 296 -3.57 -3.47 -0.48
CA ASP A 296 -3.75 -2.06 -0.83
C ASP A 296 -2.59 -1.23 -0.25
N GLU A 297 -1.65 -0.84 -1.13
CA GLU A 297 -0.45 -0.05 -0.83
C GLU A 297 0.40 -0.59 0.34
N VAL A 298 0.49 -1.91 0.45
CA VAL A 298 1.11 -2.60 1.60
C VAL A 298 2.62 -2.38 1.72
N THR A 299 3.28 -1.86 0.69
CA THR A 299 4.72 -1.56 0.71
C THR A 299 5.04 -0.07 0.77
N ALA A 300 4.04 0.81 0.71
CA ALA A 300 4.23 2.27 0.58
C ALA A 300 5.02 2.91 1.75
N SER A 301 4.97 2.34 2.95
CA SER A 301 5.67 2.84 4.14
C SER A 301 6.93 2.04 4.49
N LEU A 302 7.43 1.20 3.58
CA LEU A 302 8.60 0.36 3.79
C LEU A 302 9.82 0.95 3.05
N ASP A 303 11.00 0.77 3.66
CA ASP A 303 12.25 1.00 2.94
C ASP A 303 12.45 -0.05 1.83
N ALA A 304 13.36 0.19 0.89
CA ALA A 304 13.58 -0.67 -0.26
C ALA A 304 13.98 -2.12 0.12
N THR A 305 14.63 -2.31 1.27
CA THR A 305 15.01 -3.64 1.77
C THR A 305 13.79 -4.39 2.30
N ALA A 306 12.99 -3.73 3.15
CA ALA A 306 11.77 -4.29 3.70
C ALA A 306 10.71 -4.53 2.60
N GLU A 307 10.60 -3.63 1.62
CA GLU A 307 9.72 -3.84 0.46
C GLU A 307 10.11 -5.11 -0.29
N ARG A 308 11.40 -5.29 -0.61
CA ARG A 308 11.88 -6.48 -1.30
C ARG A 308 11.57 -7.76 -0.51
N MET A 309 11.83 -7.77 0.79
CA MET A 309 11.53 -8.92 1.65
C MET A 309 10.04 -9.28 1.65
N VAL A 310 9.16 -8.28 1.70
CA VAL A 310 7.71 -8.50 1.62
C VAL A 310 7.32 -9.08 0.26
N LEU A 311 7.84 -8.52 -0.83
CA LEU A 311 7.54 -9.00 -2.18
C LEU A 311 8.06 -10.43 -2.40
N ASP A 312 9.26 -10.75 -1.93
CA ASP A 312 9.82 -12.10 -1.98
C ASP A 312 8.96 -13.10 -1.18
N ALA A 313 8.49 -12.71 0.01
CA ALA A 313 7.61 -13.55 0.82
C ALA A 313 6.22 -13.75 0.19
N LEU A 314 5.68 -12.74 -0.49
CA LEU A 314 4.44 -12.87 -1.26
C LEU A 314 4.63 -13.79 -2.46
N ASP A 315 5.76 -13.69 -3.18
CA ASP A 315 6.11 -14.57 -4.29
C ASP A 315 6.27 -16.03 -3.84
N GLU A 316 6.96 -16.26 -2.73
CA GLU A 316 7.07 -17.60 -2.13
C GLU A 316 5.69 -18.14 -1.75
N ALA A 317 4.87 -17.33 -1.09
CA ALA A 317 3.54 -17.73 -0.65
C ALA A 317 2.66 -18.16 -1.82
N ARG A 318 2.54 -17.34 -2.88
CA ARG A 318 1.71 -17.69 -4.05
C ARG A 318 2.20 -18.93 -4.79
N THR A 319 3.50 -19.14 -4.86
CA THR A 319 4.10 -20.30 -5.52
C THR A 319 3.84 -21.59 -4.74
N ARG A 320 3.89 -21.52 -3.39
CA ARG A 320 3.71 -22.69 -2.52
C ARG A 320 2.25 -23.04 -2.26
N THR A 321 1.39 -22.04 -2.13
CA THR A 321 0.00 -22.25 -1.68
C THR A 321 -1.03 -22.05 -2.79
N GLY A 322 -0.63 -21.49 -3.94
CA GLY A 322 -1.55 -21.16 -5.01
C GLY A 322 -2.43 -19.94 -4.73
N VAL A 323 -2.16 -19.17 -3.66
CA VAL A 323 -2.92 -17.96 -3.33
C VAL A 323 -2.85 -16.96 -4.49
N ALA A 324 -4.00 -16.43 -4.90
CA ALA A 324 -4.08 -15.32 -5.83
C ALA A 324 -3.82 -14.00 -5.09
N ILE A 325 -3.13 -13.05 -5.73
CA ILE A 325 -2.81 -11.76 -5.13
C ILE A 325 -3.28 -10.63 -6.04
N LEU A 326 -4.11 -9.73 -5.50
CA LEU A 326 -4.38 -8.43 -6.10
C LEU A 326 -3.53 -7.39 -5.36
N LEU A 327 -2.56 -6.80 -6.06
CA LEU A 327 -1.63 -5.83 -5.50
C LEU A 327 -1.94 -4.43 -6.03
N ILE A 328 -2.51 -3.57 -5.20
CA ILE A 328 -2.72 -2.16 -5.50
C ILE A 328 -1.46 -1.42 -5.08
N THR A 329 -0.77 -0.79 -6.03
CA THR A 329 0.52 -0.18 -5.75
C THR A 329 0.87 0.97 -6.68
N HIS A 330 1.65 1.91 -6.16
CA HIS A 330 2.36 2.93 -6.92
C HIS A 330 3.84 2.57 -7.15
N SER A 331 4.37 1.56 -6.42
CA SER A 331 5.75 1.12 -6.55
C SER A 331 5.99 0.40 -7.89
N PRO A 332 6.95 0.87 -8.71
CA PRO A 332 7.36 0.13 -9.90
C PRO A 332 7.92 -1.26 -9.55
N ALA A 333 8.74 -1.36 -8.49
CA ALA A 333 9.34 -2.61 -8.06
C ALA A 333 8.28 -3.66 -7.65
N ALA A 334 7.19 -3.22 -7.03
CA ALA A 334 6.07 -4.09 -6.69
C ALA A 334 5.27 -4.51 -7.94
N ALA A 335 5.06 -3.58 -8.88
CA ALA A 335 4.37 -3.88 -10.13
C ALA A 335 5.14 -4.86 -11.03
N ASP A 336 6.47 -4.75 -11.07
CA ASP A 336 7.35 -5.63 -11.84
C ASP A 336 7.33 -7.09 -11.35
N ARG A 337 6.84 -7.35 -10.13
CA ARG A 337 6.63 -8.72 -9.60
C ARG A 337 5.33 -9.35 -10.08
N ALA A 338 4.40 -8.55 -10.58
CA ALA A 338 3.10 -9.04 -11.02
C ALA A 338 3.19 -9.71 -12.40
N HIS A 339 2.40 -10.77 -12.61
CA HIS A 339 2.26 -11.43 -13.92
C HIS A 339 1.53 -10.55 -14.92
N ARG A 340 0.65 -9.69 -14.42
CA ARG A 340 -0.12 -8.75 -15.21
C ARG A 340 -0.26 -7.44 -14.45
N VAL A 341 -0.10 -6.35 -15.18
CA VAL A 341 -0.32 -4.99 -14.68
C VAL A 341 -1.52 -4.41 -15.40
N LEU A 342 -2.47 -3.89 -14.65
CA LEU A 342 -3.61 -3.13 -15.16
C LEU A 342 -3.54 -1.70 -14.64
N THR A 343 -3.90 -0.75 -15.48
CA THR A 343 -3.97 0.66 -15.09
C THR A 343 -5.43 1.09 -15.02
N LEU A 344 -5.83 1.62 -13.87
CA LEU A 344 -7.14 2.25 -13.70
C LEU A 344 -7.00 3.74 -13.93
N ASP A 345 -7.54 4.21 -15.04
CA ASP A 345 -7.55 5.63 -15.39
C ASP A 345 -8.98 6.09 -15.71
N ALA A 346 -9.38 7.24 -15.16
CA ALA A 346 -10.72 7.80 -15.31
C ALA A 346 -11.86 6.77 -15.13
N GLY A 347 -11.70 5.83 -14.19
CA GLY A 347 -12.70 4.80 -13.89
C GLY A 347 -12.71 3.59 -14.82
N ARG A 348 -11.78 3.49 -15.77
CA ARG A 348 -11.66 2.38 -16.72
C ARG A 348 -10.33 1.67 -16.61
N LEU A 349 -10.32 0.36 -16.86
CA LEU A 349 -9.11 -0.45 -16.95
C LEU A 349 -8.51 -0.39 -18.35
N ALA A 350 -7.19 -0.19 -18.39
CA ALA A 350 -6.35 -0.25 -19.57
C ALA A 350 -5.21 -1.25 -19.38
#